data_c34ea4c252171d91af9e9e93af83f673
#
_entry.id   c34ea4c252171d91af9e9e93af83f673
#
_cell.length_a   1.000
_cell.length_b   1.000
_cell.length_c   1.000
_cell.angle_alpha   90.00
_cell.angle_beta   90.00
_cell.angle_gamma   90.00
#
_symmetry.space_group_name_H-M   'P 1'
#
loop_
_entity.id
_entity.type
_entity.pdbx_description
1 polymer ?
#
loop_
_entity_poly.entity_id
_entity_poly.type
_entity_poly.pdbx_seq_one_letter_code
_entity_poly.pdbx_strand_id
1 'polypeptide(L)'
;MGYGLPAAIGACVANDRKDTICIEGDGGIMMNLQELQTVLTNKLPIKLFLINNEGYHSIRQTQNNLFSDHCKVGIGPESGDLSFPDFEKLSQAFGYT
;
A
#
# COMPACT_ATOMS: atom_id res chain seq x y z
N MET A 1 8.79 -4.33 -0.20
CA MET A 1 7.57 -3.62 -0.63
C MET A 1 6.56 -4.60 -1.21
N GLY A 2 5.27 -4.31 -1.10
CA GLY A 2 4.20 -5.15 -1.66
C GLY A 2 3.85 -6.41 -0.87
N TYR A 3 4.51 -6.68 0.23
CA TYR A 3 4.31 -7.89 1.03
C TYR A 3 3.26 -7.73 2.13
N GLY A 4 2.96 -6.50 2.54
CA GLY A 4 2.12 -6.24 3.72
C GLY A 4 0.71 -6.83 3.61
N LEU A 5 -0.03 -6.56 2.56
CA LEU A 5 -1.38 -7.09 2.36
C LEU A 5 -1.38 -8.62 2.19
N PRO A 6 -0.55 -9.24 1.33
CA PRO A 6 -0.43 -10.70 1.28
C PRO A 6 -0.04 -11.34 2.61
N ALA A 7 0.87 -10.72 3.36
CA ALA A 7 1.27 -11.19 4.68
C ALA A 7 0.11 -11.14 5.69
N ALA A 8 -0.68 -10.06 5.67
CA ALA A 8 -1.85 -9.93 6.53
C ALA A 8 -2.92 -10.99 6.21
N ILE A 9 -3.11 -11.30 4.93
CA ILE A 9 -4.00 -12.39 4.50
C ILE A 9 -3.51 -13.72 5.06
N GLY A 10 -2.21 -14.03 4.86
CA GLY A 10 -1.61 -15.26 5.39
C GLY A 10 -1.69 -15.35 6.91
N ALA A 11 -1.40 -14.28 7.62
CA ALA A 11 -1.48 -14.22 9.07
C ALA A 11 -2.92 -14.40 9.59
N CYS A 12 -3.88 -13.76 8.94
CA CYS A 12 -5.30 -13.90 9.26
C CYS A 12 -5.77 -15.35 9.13
N VAL A 13 -5.43 -15.99 8.02
CA VAL A 13 -5.80 -17.40 7.78
C VAL A 13 -5.11 -18.34 8.75
N ALA A 14 -3.82 -18.13 9.01
CA ALA A 14 -3.05 -18.94 9.95
C ALA A 14 -3.50 -18.79 11.40
N ASN A 15 -4.16 -17.66 11.74
CA ASN A 15 -4.72 -17.38 13.06
C ASN A 15 -6.24 -17.60 13.12
N ASP A 16 -6.72 -18.65 12.46
CA ASP A 16 -8.14 -19.04 12.47
C ASP A 16 -9.10 -17.92 12.05
N ARG A 17 -8.67 -17.06 11.12
CA ARG A 17 -9.45 -15.91 10.62
C ARG A 17 -9.90 -14.95 11.71
N LYS A 18 -9.06 -14.70 12.70
CA LYS A 18 -9.31 -13.67 13.71
C LYS A 18 -9.06 -12.27 13.15
N ASP A 19 -9.63 -11.29 13.82
CA ASP A 19 -9.44 -9.88 13.51
C ASP A 19 -7.94 -9.56 13.32
N THR A 20 -7.62 -9.04 12.16
CA THR A 20 -6.24 -8.75 11.78
C THR A 20 -6.13 -7.29 11.36
N ILE A 21 -5.08 -6.62 11.80
CA ILE A 21 -4.75 -5.26 11.38
C ILE A 21 -3.62 -5.32 10.37
N CYS A 22 -3.82 -4.69 9.22
CA CYS A 22 -2.80 -4.48 8.21
C CYS A 22 -2.48 -2.98 8.13
N ILE A 23 -1.21 -2.62 8.28
CA ILE A 23 -0.74 -1.25 8.04
C ILE A 23 0.17 -1.30 6.81
N GLU A 24 -0.17 -0.53 5.78
CA GLU A 24 0.55 -0.55 4.51
C GLU A 24 0.73 0.88 3.98
N GLY A 25 1.75 1.11 3.19
CA GLY A 25 1.97 2.38 2.50
C GLY A 25 1.28 2.42 1.14
N ASP A 26 1.06 3.63 0.64
CA ASP A 26 0.46 3.89 -0.67
C ASP A 26 1.23 3.22 -1.82
N GLY A 27 2.55 3.35 -1.83
CA GLY A 27 3.39 2.68 -2.83
C GLY A 27 3.47 1.17 -2.65
N GLY A 28 3.41 0.68 -1.40
CA GLY A 28 3.45 -0.75 -1.10
C GLY A 28 2.21 -1.48 -1.58
N ILE A 29 1.03 -0.95 -1.30
CA ILE A 29 -0.24 -1.58 -1.68
C ILE A 29 -0.42 -1.69 -3.19
N MET A 30 0.13 -0.75 -3.96
CA MET A 30 0.02 -0.77 -5.42
C MET A 30 0.65 -2.02 -6.06
N MET A 31 1.58 -2.67 -5.38
CA MET A 31 2.25 -3.86 -5.92
C MET A 31 1.42 -5.13 -5.85
N ASN A 32 0.44 -5.18 -4.94
CA ASN A 32 -0.46 -6.33 -4.76
C ASN A 32 -1.90 -5.87 -4.52
N LEU A 33 -2.32 -4.83 -5.22
CA LEU A 33 -3.64 -4.22 -5.10
C LEU A 33 -4.78 -5.21 -5.34
N GLN A 34 -4.59 -6.17 -6.24
CA GLN A 34 -5.58 -7.20 -6.55
C GLN A 34 -5.95 -8.07 -5.35
N GLU A 35 -5.09 -8.14 -4.34
CA GLU A 35 -5.34 -8.92 -3.13
C GLU A 35 -6.44 -8.33 -2.24
N LEU A 36 -6.84 -7.08 -2.48
CA LEU A 36 -8.06 -6.52 -1.89
C LEU A 36 -9.29 -7.37 -2.23
N GLN A 37 -9.36 -7.88 -3.46
CA GLN A 37 -10.44 -8.78 -3.86
C GLN A 37 -10.36 -10.12 -3.13
N THR A 38 -9.18 -10.63 -2.86
CA THR A 38 -8.97 -11.86 -2.08
C THR A 38 -9.54 -11.72 -0.66
N VAL A 39 -9.30 -10.58 -0.01
CA VAL A 39 -9.85 -10.28 1.33
C VAL A 39 -11.39 -10.30 1.30
N LEU A 40 -11.99 -9.62 0.33
CA LEU A 40 -13.45 -9.52 0.21
C LEU A 40 -14.10 -10.85 -0.14
N THR A 41 -13.56 -11.56 -1.14
CA THR A 41 -14.09 -12.85 -1.58
C THR A 41 -14.10 -13.87 -0.45
N ASN A 42 -13.05 -13.88 0.36
CA ASN A 42 -12.92 -14.80 1.48
C ASN A 42 -13.51 -14.26 2.79
N LYS A 43 -14.08 -13.06 2.78
CA LYS A 43 -14.66 -12.39 3.96
C LYS A 43 -13.69 -12.39 5.15
N LEU A 44 -12.42 -12.06 4.88
CA LEU A 44 -11.39 -12.01 5.92
C LEU A 44 -11.57 -10.76 6.79
N PRO A 45 -11.57 -10.88 8.13
CA PRO A 45 -11.73 -9.74 9.03
C PRO A 45 -10.42 -8.95 9.14
N ILE A 46 -10.00 -8.34 8.03
CA ILE A 46 -8.78 -7.52 7.96
C ILE A 46 -9.18 -6.05 7.92
N LYS A 47 -8.65 -5.29 8.87
CA LYS A 47 -8.73 -3.82 8.88
C LYS A 47 -7.45 -3.26 8.30
N LEU A 48 -7.55 -2.65 7.13
CA LEU A 48 -6.42 -2.06 6.42
C LEU A 48 -6.31 -0.57 6.74
N PHE A 49 -5.17 -0.16 7.28
CA PHE A 49 -4.79 1.24 7.46
C PHE A 49 -3.76 1.62 6.40
N LEU A 50 -4.18 2.45 5.46
CA LEU A 50 -3.31 2.91 4.39
C LEU A 50 -2.66 4.23 4.79
N ILE A 51 -1.33 4.22 4.87
CA ILE A 51 -0.52 5.43 5.07
C ILE A 51 -0.26 6.06 3.71
N ASN A 52 -1.07 7.06 3.38
CA ASN A 52 -0.92 7.82 2.15
C ASN A 52 0.02 9.00 2.38
N ASN A 53 1.31 8.79 2.14
CA ASN A 53 2.36 9.81 2.29
C ASN A 53 2.93 10.30 0.94
N GLU A 54 2.17 10.07 -0.13
CA GLU A 54 2.49 10.53 -1.49
C GLU A 54 3.80 9.95 -2.03
N GLY A 55 4.07 8.68 -1.74
CA GLY A 55 5.15 8.00 -2.43
C GLY A 55 6.07 7.15 -1.58
N TYR A 56 7.18 6.80 -2.21
CA TYR A 56 8.22 5.93 -1.65
C TYR A 56 9.17 6.72 -0.75
N HIS A 57 8.79 6.90 0.52
CA HIS A 57 9.52 7.74 1.47
C HIS A 57 10.98 7.31 1.68
N SER A 58 11.24 6.01 1.77
CA SER A 58 12.62 5.51 1.92
C SER A 58 13.50 5.84 0.71
N ILE A 59 12.94 5.76 -0.50
CA ILE A 59 13.64 6.14 -1.73
C ILE A 59 13.88 7.65 -1.75
N ARG A 60 12.87 8.45 -1.41
CA ARG A 60 12.99 9.90 -1.29
C ARG A 60 14.12 10.29 -0.33
N GLN A 61 14.18 9.66 0.84
CA GLN A 61 15.23 9.91 1.82
C GLN A 61 16.63 9.55 1.28
N THR A 62 16.74 8.41 0.62
CA THR A 62 18.00 7.97 0.01
C THR A 62 18.47 8.93 -1.08
N GLN A 63 17.57 9.34 -1.97
CA GLN A 63 17.89 10.30 -3.03
C GLN A 63 18.33 11.65 -2.45
N ASN A 64 17.60 12.15 -1.46
CA ASN A 64 17.95 13.41 -0.80
C ASN A 64 19.33 13.38 -0.11
N ASN A 65 19.66 12.25 0.51
CA ASN A 65 20.91 12.13 1.26
C ASN A 65 22.14 11.90 0.37
N LEU A 66 21.98 11.17 -0.74
CA LEU A 66 23.11 10.72 -1.57
C LEU A 66 23.26 11.51 -2.86
N PHE A 67 22.19 12.05 -3.42
CA PHE A 67 22.22 12.65 -4.76
C PHE A 67 21.83 14.13 -4.76
N SER A 68 21.63 14.73 -3.61
CA SER A 68 21.17 16.12 -3.44
C SER A 68 19.92 16.43 -4.30
N ASP A 69 19.67 17.70 -4.62
CA ASP A 69 18.43 18.13 -5.26
C ASP A 69 18.27 17.73 -6.76
N HIS A 70 19.22 17.01 -7.32
CA HIS A 70 19.28 16.80 -8.77
C HIS A 70 18.61 15.51 -9.28
N CYS A 71 18.20 14.60 -8.42
CA CYS A 71 17.66 13.30 -8.84
C CYS A 71 16.44 12.91 -8.04
N LYS A 72 15.31 13.52 -8.34
CA LYS A 72 14.02 13.03 -7.86
C LYS A 72 13.37 12.18 -8.96
N VAL A 73 13.48 10.86 -8.84
CA VAL A 73 12.97 9.91 -9.82
C VAL A 73 12.19 8.80 -9.12
N GLY A 74 11.00 8.49 -9.58
CA GLY A 74 10.19 7.35 -9.14
C GLY A 74 9.79 7.35 -7.67
N ILE A 75 9.67 8.53 -7.05
CA ILE A 75 9.33 8.63 -5.62
C ILE A 75 7.87 8.96 -5.35
N GLY A 76 7.20 9.57 -6.29
CA GLY A 76 5.80 10.00 -6.16
C GLY A 76 5.51 11.25 -7.00
N PRO A 77 4.40 11.95 -6.75
CA PRO A 77 4.05 13.18 -7.48
C PRO A 77 5.16 14.24 -7.49
N GLU A 78 5.96 14.28 -6.44
CA GLU A 78 7.11 15.19 -6.31
C GLU A 78 8.16 15.01 -7.40
N SER A 79 8.35 13.79 -7.90
CA SER A 79 9.29 13.51 -8.99
C SER A 79 8.71 13.79 -10.39
N GLY A 80 7.39 13.97 -10.49
CA GLY A 80 6.71 14.26 -11.76
C GLY A 80 6.54 13.07 -12.71
N ASP A 81 7.04 11.92 -12.34
CA ASP A 81 7.04 10.69 -13.17
C ASP A 81 6.20 9.56 -12.58
N LEU A 82 5.66 9.74 -11.37
CA LEU A 82 4.87 8.75 -10.66
C LEU A 82 3.70 9.42 -9.92
N SER A 83 2.54 8.82 -10.01
CA SER A 83 1.35 9.23 -9.26
C SER A 83 0.62 8.02 -8.69
N PHE A 84 -0.24 8.27 -7.73
CA PHE A 84 -1.08 7.25 -7.10
C PHE A 84 -2.56 7.53 -7.37
N PRO A 85 -3.41 6.50 -7.32
CA PRO A 85 -4.84 6.69 -7.47
C PRO A 85 -5.45 7.39 -6.26
N ASP A 86 -6.65 7.88 -6.44
CA ASP A 86 -7.52 8.26 -5.33
C ASP A 86 -7.93 6.98 -4.58
N PHE A 87 -7.31 6.73 -3.44
CA PHE A 87 -7.51 5.50 -2.68
C PHE A 87 -8.91 5.37 -2.08
N GLU A 88 -9.61 6.47 -1.85
CA GLU A 88 -11.00 6.43 -1.42
C GLU A 88 -11.89 5.86 -2.53
N LYS A 89 -11.81 6.41 -3.73
CA LYS A 89 -12.54 5.88 -4.88
C LYS A 89 -12.14 4.44 -5.22
N LEU A 90 -10.86 4.13 -5.07
CA LEU A 90 -10.36 2.78 -5.30
C LEU A 90 -10.97 1.79 -4.30
N SER A 91 -11.00 2.13 -3.02
CA SER A 91 -11.62 1.28 -1.98
C SER A 91 -13.10 1.06 -2.25
N GLN A 92 -13.82 2.12 -2.63
CA GLN A 92 -15.22 2.04 -3.02
C GLN A 92 -15.44 1.14 -4.24
N ALA A 93 -14.55 1.22 -5.25
CA ALA A 93 -14.63 0.39 -6.45
C ALA A 93 -14.49 -1.11 -6.13
N PHE A 94 -13.69 -1.48 -5.14
CA PHE A 94 -13.60 -2.84 -4.62
C PHE A 94 -14.79 -3.21 -3.72
N GLY A 95 -15.53 -2.25 -3.18
CA GLY A 95 -16.67 -2.47 -2.28
C GLY A 95 -16.33 -2.37 -0.79
N TYR A 96 -15.22 -1.73 -0.44
CA TYR A 96 -14.93 -1.38 0.95
C TYR A 96 -15.75 -0.16 1.40
N THR A 97 -16.09 -0.11 2.68
CA THR A 97 -16.82 0.98 3.33
C THR A 97 -15.97 1.64 4.40
#